data_7132d870912fe80fc5e21358c7f5ffce
#
_entry.id   7132d870912fe80fc5e21358c7f5ffce
#
_cell.length_a   1.000
_cell.length_b   1.000
_cell.length_c   1.000
_cell.angle_alpha   90.00
_cell.angle_beta   90.00
_cell.angle_gamma   90.00
#
_symmetry.space_group_name_H-M   'P 1'
#
loop_
_entity.id
_entity.type
_entity.pdbx_description
1 polymer ?
#
loop_
_entity_poly.entity_id
_entity_poly.type
_entity_poly.pdbx_seq_one_letter_code
_entity_poly.pdbx_strand_id
1 'polypeptide(L)'
;MIPKILHQLWVGPKKPPLEQIQTWKDKNPSWTHMFWNESTLKEHFPNGLYNQSQYDAMPEWNGKCDIARYEILQKFGGFFLDADCTALRPLDDYLLENDAFSCYENEWLRGNLVAAGYLATTANNPLVNSLVERLHNLNGFSLWEGNLTAWKTVGPVFLTKTIHETHYNNISIYPSHYFIPKHYTGLEYTGAFKPYCTQLWGSTPQSPFNYAD
;
A
#
# COMPACT_ATOMS: atom_id res chain seq x y z
N MET A 1 -2.76 -18.92 -3.24
CA MET A 1 -1.38 -18.54 -2.84
C MET A 1 -1.01 -17.26 -3.57
N ILE A 2 -0.48 -16.29 -2.86
CA ILE A 2 -0.05 -14.98 -3.39
C ILE A 2 1.19 -15.18 -4.26
N PRO A 3 1.27 -14.61 -5.48
CA PRO A 3 2.44 -14.75 -6.34
C PRO A 3 3.65 -13.96 -5.79
N LYS A 4 4.87 -14.46 -6.03
CA LYS A 4 6.13 -13.78 -5.65
C LYS A 4 6.40 -12.56 -6.55
N ILE A 5 5.55 -11.55 -6.44
CA ILE A 5 5.68 -10.28 -7.13
C ILE A 5 5.69 -9.15 -6.10
N LEU A 6 6.72 -8.32 -6.11
CA LEU A 6 6.79 -7.09 -5.32
C LEU A 6 6.41 -5.89 -6.19
N HIS A 7 5.48 -5.10 -5.73
CA HIS A 7 5.08 -3.86 -6.39
C HIS A 7 5.46 -2.66 -5.52
N GLN A 8 6.17 -1.71 -6.12
CA GLN A 8 6.42 -0.39 -5.54
C GLN A 8 6.07 0.67 -6.57
N LEU A 9 5.35 1.71 -6.15
CA LEU A 9 4.88 2.79 -7.03
C LEU A 9 5.41 4.13 -6.55
N TRP A 10 5.90 4.93 -7.49
CA TRP A 10 6.26 6.32 -7.24
C TRP A 10 5.77 7.18 -8.39
N VAL A 11 4.89 8.12 -8.12
CA VAL A 11 4.32 9.09 -9.07
C VAL A 11 4.50 10.50 -8.56
N GLY A 12 4.52 11.46 -9.48
CA GLY A 12 4.67 12.87 -9.17
C GLY A 12 6.10 13.39 -9.37
N PRO A 13 6.31 14.68 -9.06
CA PRO A 13 7.53 15.40 -9.50
C PRO A 13 8.78 15.08 -8.68
N LYS A 14 8.65 14.44 -7.51
CA LYS A 14 9.79 14.15 -6.64
C LYS A 14 10.54 12.91 -7.10
N LYS A 15 11.85 12.89 -6.82
CA LYS A 15 12.68 11.73 -7.15
C LYS A 15 12.27 10.51 -6.33
N PRO A 16 12.17 9.33 -6.95
CA PRO A 16 11.88 8.10 -6.23
C PRO A 16 13.03 7.72 -5.27
N PRO A 17 12.73 7.10 -4.13
CA PRO A 17 13.72 6.64 -3.16
C PRO A 17 14.39 5.34 -3.64
N LEU A 18 15.26 5.43 -4.66
CA LEU A 18 15.83 4.28 -5.36
C LEU A 18 16.66 3.36 -4.46
N GLU A 19 17.33 3.93 -3.44
CA GLU A 19 18.09 3.14 -2.47
C GLU A 19 17.17 2.21 -1.66
N GLN A 20 16.05 2.71 -1.17
CA GLN A 20 15.06 1.93 -0.44
C GLN A 20 14.45 0.85 -1.33
N ILE A 21 14.06 1.23 -2.55
CA ILE A 21 13.52 0.31 -3.55
C ILE A 21 14.51 -0.83 -3.84
N GLN A 22 15.80 -0.53 -3.97
CA GLN A 22 16.82 -1.52 -4.25
C GLN A 22 16.96 -2.55 -3.13
N THR A 23 16.80 -2.15 -1.86
CA THR A 23 16.89 -3.09 -0.73
C THR A 23 15.91 -4.26 -0.84
N TRP A 24 14.72 -4.04 -1.40
CA TRP A 24 13.72 -5.08 -1.59
C TRP A 24 14.13 -6.10 -2.65
N LYS A 25 14.77 -5.67 -3.74
CA LYS A 25 15.34 -6.55 -4.76
C LYS A 25 16.47 -7.40 -4.19
N ASP A 26 17.36 -6.77 -3.42
CA ASP A 26 18.54 -7.43 -2.85
C ASP A 26 18.14 -8.48 -1.81
N LYS A 27 17.12 -8.20 -1.01
CA LYS A 27 16.64 -9.14 0.03
C LYS A 27 15.74 -10.24 -0.53
N ASN A 28 15.09 -10.02 -1.69
CA ASN A 28 14.14 -10.97 -2.28
C ASN A 28 14.49 -11.28 -3.75
N PRO A 29 15.69 -11.83 -4.03
CA PRO A 29 16.16 -11.99 -5.41
C PRO A 29 15.36 -13.01 -6.23
N SER A 30 14.59 -13.88 -5.59
CA SER A 30 13.69 -14.85 -6.25
C SER A 30 12.31 -14.28 -6.59
N TRP A 31 12.03 -13.03 -6.22
CA TRP A 31 10.78 -12.37 -6.52
C TRP A 31 10.88 -11.55 -7.79
N THR A 32 9.80 -11.48 -8.57
CA THR A 32 9.65 -10.49 -9.63
C THR A 32 9.41 -9.14 -8.98
N HIS A 33 10.24 -8.15 -9.29
CA HIS A 33 10.06 -6.79 -8.79
C HIS A 33 9.52 -5.90 -9.90
N MET A 34 8.34 -5.31 -9.67
CA MET A 34 7.68 -4.36 -10.57
C MET A 34 7.71 -2.97 -9.94
N PHE A 35 8.52 -2.10 -10.51
CA PHE A 35 8.52 -0.68 -10.15
C PHE A 35 7.60 0.09 -11.09
N TRP A 36 6.66 0.80 -10.50
CA TRP A 36 5.62 1.55 -11.19
C TRP A 36 5.89 3.06 -11.14
N ASN A 37 5.65 3.71 -12.24
CA ASN A 37 5.61 5.15 -12.42
C ASN A 37 4.56 5.47 -13.50
N GLU A 38 4.42 6.75 -13.90
CA GLU A 38 3.44 7.15 -14.91
C GLU A 38 3.62 6.40 -16.24
N SER A 39 4.87 6.13 -16.64
CA SER A 39 5.18 5.43 -17.89
C SER A 39 4.77 3.95 -17.82
N THR A 40 5.16 3.26 -16.74
CA THR A 40 4.82 1.84 -16.56
C THR A 40 3.33 1.63 -16.29
N LEU A 41 2.67 2.56 -15.61
CA LEU A 41 1.21 2.55 -15.49
C LEU A 41 0.55 2.63 -16.87
N LYS A 42 0.98 3.55 -17.73
CA LYS A 42 0.46 3.68 -19.10
C LYS A 42 0.72 2.45 -19.95
N GLU A 43 1.88 1.81 -19.81
CA GLU A 43 2.22 0.58 -20.53
C GLU A 43 1.27 -0.57 -20.16
N HIS A 44 1.05 -0.77 -18.88
CA HIS A 44 0.24 -1.88 -18.39
C HIS A 44 -1.27 -1.60 -18.37
N PHE A 45 -1.66 -0.33 -18.37
CA PHE A 45 -3.04 0.16 -18.43
C PHE A 45 -3.19 1.15 -19.60
N PRO A 46 -3.08 0.67 -20.87
CA PRO A 46 -3.03 1.55 -22.04
C PRO A 46 -4.31 2.37 -22.25
N ASN A 47 -5.44 1.91 -21.73
CA ASN A 47 -6.73 2.61 -21.77
C ASN A 47 -7.00 3.43 -20.48
N GLY A 48 -6.00 3.59 -19.62
CA GLY A 48 -6.13 4.16 -18.30
C GLY A 48 -6.57 3.13 -17.24
N LEU A 49 -6.56 3.55 -15.98
CA LEU A 49 -7.11 2.79 -14.87
C LEU A 49 -8.64 2.73 -14.99
N TYR A 50 -9.27 1.70 -14.44
CA TYR A 50 -10.73 1.64 -14.30
C TYR A 50 -11.27 2.83 -13.49
N ASN A 51 -10.52 3.23 -12.46
CA ASN A 51 -10.78 4.40 -11.63
C ASN A 51 -9.97 5.65 -12.07
N GLN A 52 -9.75 5.83 -13.38
CA GLN A 52 -8.95 6.94 -13.89
C GLN A 52 -9.49 8.31 -13.45
N SER A 53 -10.81 8.49 -13.45
CA SER A 53 -11.42 9.75 -13.03
C SER A 53 -11.15 10.07 -11.55
N GLN A 54 -11.19 9.06 -10.68
CA GLN A 54 -10.87 9.19 -9.27
C GLN A 54 -9.37 9.45 -9.06
N TYR A 55 -8.52 8.77 -9.84
CA TYR A 55 -7.07 8.99 -9.83
C TYR A 55 -6.72 10.42 -10.25
N ASP A 56 -7.32 10.94 -11.32
CA ASP A 56 -7.05 12.28 -11.82
C ASP A 56 -7.55 13.34 -10.84
N ALA A 57 -8.72 13.14 -10.25
CA ALA A 57 -9.33 14.06 -9.28
C ALA A 57 -8.62 14.07 -7.92
N MET A 58 -7.83 13.02 -7.57
CA MET A 58 -7.11 12.92 -6.30
C MET A 58 -5.99 13.97 -6.24
N PRO A 59 -6.04 14.93 -5.29
CA PRO A 59 -5.02 15.98 -5.21
C PRO A 59 -3.69 15.50 -4.60
N GLU A 60 -3.73 14.45 -3.77
CA GLU A 60 -2.57 13.96 -3.04
C GLU A 60 -1.90 12.79 -3.78
N TRP A 61 -0.57 12.83 -3.94
CA TRP A 61 0.18 11.78 -4.62
C TRP A 61 0.10 10.42 -3.94
N ASN A 62 0.10 10.37 -2.61
CA ASN A 62 -0.12 9.14 -1.84
C ASN A 62 -1.50 8.54 -2.12
N GLY A 63 -2.53 9.38 -2.24
CA GLY A 63 -3.87 8.91 -2.62
C GLY A 63 -3.93 8.36 -4.05
N LYS A 64 -3.20 8.99 -5.00
CA LYS A 64 -3.05 8.43 -6.35
C LYS A 64 -2.39 7.05 -6.30
N CYS A 65 -1.38 6.88 -5.44
CA CYS A 65 -0.75 5.58 -5.21
C CYS A 65 -1.74 4.55 -4.64
N ASP A 66 -2.59 4.94 -3.69
CA ASP A 66 -3.59 4.04 -3.10
C ASP A 66 -4.62 3.58 -4.14
N ILE A 67 -5.09 4.48 -5.01
CA ILE A 67 -6.03 4.14 -6.09
C ILE A 67 -5.38 3.14 -7.08
N ALA A 68 -4.20 3.45 -7.59
CA ALA A 68 -3.50 2.60 -8.55
C ALA A 68 -3.11 1.23 -7.96
N ARG A 69 -2.74 1.18 -6.67
CA ARG A 69 -2.39 -0.03 -5.93
C ARG A 69 -3.47 -1.09 -6.03
N TYR A 70 -4.73 -0.72 -5.85
CA TYR A 70 -5.83 -1.67 -5.89
C TYR A 70 -5.97 -2.30 -7.28
N GLU A 71 -5.87 -1.54 -8.35
CA GLU A 71 -5.97 -2.07 -9.70
C GLU A 71 -4.74 -2.88 -10.13
N ILE A 72 -3.56 -2.50 -9.66
CA ILE A 72 -2.34 -3.30 -9.85
C ILE A 72 -2.50 -4.67 -9.17
N LEU A 73 -2.93 -4.69 -7.91
CA LEU A 73 -3.17 -5.95 -7.18
C LEU A 73 -4.32 -6.76 -7.79
N GLN A 74 -5.38 -6.11 -8.27
CA GLN A 74 -6.47 -6.79 -8.97
C GLN A 74 -5.94 -7.56 -10.19
N LYS A 75 -5.10 -6.93 -10.97
CA LYS A 75 -4.58 -7.49 -12.22
C LYS A 75 -3.50 -8.55 -12.00
N PHE A 76 -2.56 -8.30 -11.11
CA PHE A 76 -1.34 -9.11 -10.99
C PHE A 76 -1.29 -9.96 -9.72
N GLY A 77 -2.03 -9.59 -8.68
CA GLY A 77 -1.75 -10.10 -7.33
C GLY A 77 -0.37 -9.66 -6.86
N GLY A 78 0.16 -10.33 -5.84
CA GLY A 78 1.48 -10.04 -5.29
C GLY A 78 1.41 -9.21 -4.02
N PHE A 79 2.54 -8.65 -3.63
CA PHE A 79 2.69 -7.79 -2.47
C PHE A 79 3.01 -6.37 -2.89
N PHE A 80 2.09 -5.46 -2.65
CA PHE A 80 2.28 -4.04 -2.83
C PHE A 80 2.77 -3.40 -1.54
N LEU A 81 3.87 -2.67 -1.62
CA LEU A 81 4.49 -2.00 -0.48
C LEU A 81 4.93 -0.58 -0.84
N ASP A 82 4.96 0.30 0.17
CA ASP A 82 5.35 1.68 -0.03
C ASP A 82 6.81 1.78 -0.51
N ALA A 83 7.08 2.68 -1.46
CA ALA A 83 8.41 2.82 -2.06
C ALA A 83 9.46 3.38 -1.08
N ASP A 84 9.03 4.11 -0.05
CA ASP A 84 9.88 4.72 0.95
C ASP A 84 10.14 3.83 2.18
N CYS A 85 10.01 2.52 2.03
CA CYS A 85 10.38 1.56 3.06
C CYS A 85 11.65 0.78 2.69
N THR A 86 12.48 0.53 3.70
CA THR A 86 13.76 -0.18 3.57
C THR A 86 13.60 -1.62 4.03
N ALA A 87 13.90 -2.60 3.16
CA ALA A 87 13.89 -4.00 3.54
C ALA A 87 15.06 -4.32 4.48
N LEU A 88 14.78 -5.00 5.59
CA LEU A 88 15.77 -5.42 6.57
C LEU A 88 16.15 -6.90 6.41
N ARG A 89 15.22 -7.73 5.96
CA ARG A 89 15.43 -9.16 5.73
C ARG A 89 14.52 -9.70 4.62
N PRO A 90 14.78 -10.92 4.10
CA PRO A 90 13.88 -11.57 3.15
C PRO A 90 12.48 -11.81 3.73
N LEU A 91 11.48 -11.83 2.85
CA LEU A 91 10.13 -12.26 3.19
C LEU A 91 10.07 -13.78 3.35
N ASP A 92 9.38 -14.23 4.39
CA ASP A 92 9.17 -15.65 4.62
C ASP A 92 8.01 -16.18 3.76
N ASP A 93 8.17 -17.40 3.24
CA ASP A 93 7.20 -18.01 2.30
C ASP A 93 5.81 -18.24 2.91
N TYR A 94 5.70 -18.41 4.24
CA TYR A 94 4.40 -18.59 4.89
C TYR A 94 3.44 -17.40 4.70
N LEU A 95 3.97 -16.18 4.45
CA LEU A 95 3.16 -15.02 4.13
C LEU A 95 2.34 -15.21 2.85
N LEU A 96 2.84 -15.99 1.90
CA LEU A 96 2.24 -16.24 0.60
C LEU A 96 1.13 -17.31 0.62
N GLU A 97 1.01 -18.08 1.71
CA GLU A 97 -0.01 -19.11 1.87
C GLU A 97 -1.41 -18.53 2.06
N ASN A 98 -1.49 -17.24 2.36
CA ASN A 98 -2.74 -16.51 2.50
C ASN A 98 -3.40 -16.20 1.13
N ASP A 99 -4.69 -15.90 1.14
CA ASP A 99 -5.38 -15.29 -0.01
C ASP A 99 -5.14 -13.78 -0.08
N ALA A 100 -5.03 -13.16 1.10
CA ALA A 100 -4.62 -11.78 1.27
C ALA A 100 -3.90 -11.62 2.62
N PHE A 101 -2.99 -10.64 2.72
CA PHE A 101 -2.47 -10.19 4.00
C PHE A 101 -2.18 -8.69 4.00
N SER A 102 -2.18 -8.13 5.20
CA SER A 102 -1.70 -6.79 5.51
C SER A 102 -1.18 -6.78 6.95
N CYS A 103 -0.90 -5.61 7.50
CA CYS A 103 -0.63 -5.42 8.91
C CYS A 103 -1.47 -4.27 9.47
N TYR A 104 -1.54 -4.15 10.78
CA TYR A 104 -2.05 -2.93 11.39
C TYR A 104 -1.08 -1.76 11.16
N GLU A 105 -1.60 -0.52 11.09
CA GLU A 105 -0.75 0.67 11.02
C GLU A 105 -0.02 0.90 12.36
N ASN A 106 -0.76 0.85 13.45
CA ASN A 106 -0.24 0.80 14.81
C ASN A 106 -1.39 0.54 15.80
N GLU A 107 -1.39 -0.58 16.48
CA GLU A 107 -2.50 -1.03 17.33
C GLU A 107 -2.76 -0.09 18.51
N TRP A 108 -1.70 0.55 19.04
CA TRP A 108 -1.81 1.45 20.18
C TRP A 108 -2.35 2.84 19.81
N LEU A 109 -1.95 3.36 18.65
CA LEU A 109 -2.27 4.72 18.22
C LEU A 109 -3.50 4.79 17.31
N ARG A 110 -3.75 3.72 16.55
CA ARG A 110 -4.74 3.66 15.48
C ARG A 110 -5.76 2.52 15.65
N GLY A 111 -5.66 1.74 16.73
CA GLY A 111 -6.55 0.61 16.97
C GLY A 111 -6.48 -0.41 15.82
N ASN A 112 -7.62 -0.73 15.24
CA ASN A 112 -7.75 -1.75 14.20
C ASN A 112 -7.54 -1.20 12.77
N LEU A 113 -6.87 -0.06 12.60
CA LEU A 113 -6.61 0.50 11.28
C LEU A 113 -5.61 -0.37 10.52
N VAL A 114 -6.05 -0.89 9.36
CA VAL A 114 -5.23 -1.73 8.47
C VAL A 114 -4.41 -0.84 7.55
N ALA A 115 -3.11 -1.10 7.48
CA ALA A 115 -2.19 -0.32 6.66
C ALA A 115 -2.42 -0.58 5.17
N ALA A 116 -2.76 0.44 4.39
CA ALA A 116 -2.85 0.33 2.94
C ALA A 116 -1.47 0.20 2.29
N GLY A 117 -0.44 0.75 2.92
CA GLY A 117 0.95 0.72 2.44
C GLY A 117 1.58 -0.68 2.35
N TYR A 118 0.95 -1.70 2.91
CA TYR A 118 1.43 -3.08 2.94
C TYR A 118 0.28 -4.05 2.70
N LEU A 119 -0.14 -4.19 1.45
CA LEU A 119 -1.25 -5.07 1.07
C LEU A 119 -0.77 -6.11 0.06
N ALA A 120 -1.02 -7.38 0.36
CA ALA A 120 -0.74 -8.48 -0.55
C ALA A 120 -2.01 -9.28 -0.83
N THR A 121 -2.18 -9.72 -2.07
CA THR A 121 -3.35 -10.50 -2.49
C THR A 121 -3.03 -11.44 -3.65
N THR A 122 -3.88 -12.43 -3.85
CA THR A 122 -3.95 -13.13 -5.14
C THR A 122 -4.53 -12.19 -6.21
N ALA A 123 -4.27 -12.47 -7.49
CA ALA A 123 -4.92 -11.75 -8.58
C ALA A 123 -6.45 -11.97 -8.56
N ASN A 124 -7.22 -10.96 -8.97
CA ASN A 124 -8.70 -10.99 -8.93
C ASN A 124 -9.27 -11.34 -7.55
N ASN A 125 -8.56 -11.00 -6.49
CA ASN A 125 -9.01 -11.26 -5.12
C ASN A 125 -10.32 -10.52 -4.83
N PRO A 126 -11.32 -11.16 -4.17
CA PRO A 126 -12.61 -10.53 -3.88
C PRO A 126 -12.53 -9.22 -3.09
N LEU A 127 -11.56 -9.11 -2.15
CA LEU A 127 -11.33 -7.86 -1.42
C LEU A 127 -10.93 -6.74 -2.37
N VAL A 128 -9.95 -7.00 -3.24
CA VAL A 128 -9.44 -5.98 -4.17
C VAL A 128 -10.50 -5.62 -5.21
N ASN A 129 -11.25 -6.59 -5.70
CA ASN A 129 -12.40 -6.32 -6.59
C ASN A 129 -13.42 -5.40 -5.91
N SER A 130 -13.73 -5.66 -4.63
CA SER A 130 -14.62 -4.80 -3.86
C SER A 130 -14.05 -3.39 -3.66
N LEU A 131 -12.75 -3.25 -3.41
CA LEU A 131 -12.09 -1.94 -3.29
C LEU A 131 -12.20 -1.15 -4.60
N VAL A 132 -11.89 -1.79 -5.73
CA VAL A 132 -11.95 -1.16 -7.06
C VAL A 132 -13.36 -0.72 -7.42
N GLU A 133 -14.37 -1.59 -7.23
CA GLU A 133 -15.77 -1.29 -7.53
C GLU A 133 -16.35 -0.22 -6.61
N ARG A 134 -16.06 -0.29 -5.32
CA ARG A 134 -16.52 0.71 -4.34
C ARG A 134 -15.95 2.08 -4.65
N LEU A 135 -14.68 2.13 -5.03
CA LEU A 135 -14.01 3.36 -5.43
C LEU A 135 -14.63 3.94 -6.71
N HIS A 136 -14.97 3.09 -7.69
CA HIS A 136 -15.61 3.51 -8.94
C HIS A 136 -16.99 4.14 -8.71
N ASN A 137 -17.75 3.61 -7.76
CA ASN A 137 -19.08 4.13 -7.41
C ASN A 137 -19.05 5.42 -6.59
N LEU A 138 -17.87 5.84 -6.13
CA LEU A 138 -17.69 7.14 -5.47
C LEU A 138 -17.48 8.19 -6.56
N ASN A 139 -18.43 9.13 -6.72
CA ASN A 139 -18.24 10.25 -7.62
C ASN A 139 -17.01 11.04 -7.21
N GLY A 140 -16.04 11.21 -8.13
CA GLY A 140 -14.75 11.82 -7.85
C GLY A 140 -14.82 13.20 -7.15
N PHE A 141 -15.89 13.97 -7.35
CA PHE A 141 -16.11 15.25 -6.67
C PHE A 141 -16.59 15.10 -5.22
N SER A 142 -17.45 14.15 -4.91
CA SER A 142 -17.95 13.98 -3.54
C SER A 142 -16.92 13.44 -2.57
N LEU A 143 -15.86 12.81 -3.08
CA LEU A 143 -14.74 12.31 -2.28
C LEU A 143 -13.89 13.43 -1.69
N TRP A 144 -13.81 14.56 -2.37
CA TRP A 144 -12.90 15.66 -2.05
C TRP A 144 -13.61 16.91 -1.53
N GLU A 145 -14.94 16.94 -1.60
CA GLU A 145 -15.76 17.98 -0.96
C GLU A 145 -15.66 17.84 0.56
N GLY A 146 -14.89 18.71 1.18
CA GLY A 146 -14.75 18.76 2.64
C GLY A 146 -13.34 18.53 3.19
N ASN A 147 -12.28 18.70 2.38
CA ASN A 147 -10.87 18.57 2.83
C ASN A 147 -10.52 17.20 3.46
N LEU A 148 -11.11 16.13 2.96
CA LEU A 148 -10.75 14.79 3.41
C LEU A 148 -9.41 14.40 2.78
N THR A 149 -8.46 14.03 3.63
CA THR A 149 -7.13 13.57 3.23
C THR A 149 -7.18 12.17 2.62
N ALA A 150 -6.21 11.84 1.77
CA ALA A 150 -6.12 10.54 1.08
C ALA A 150 -6.27 9.34 2.02
N TRP A 151 -5.62 9.37 3.19
CA TRP A 151 -5.67 8.26 4.14
C TRP A 151 -7.08 7.94 4.67
N LYS A 152 -7.99 8.94 4.68
CA LYS A 152 -9.39 8.76 5.08
C LYS A 152 -10.28 8.30 3.94
N THR A 153 -9.98 8.70 2.71
CA THR A 153 -10.88 8.54 1.56
C THR A 153 -10.59 7.35 0.69
N VAL A 154 -9.33 7.06 0.41
CA VAL A 154 -8.89 5.95 -0.49
C VAL A 154 -7.84 5.04 0.13
N GLY A 155 -7.22 5.46 1.22
CA GLY A 155 -6.14 4.76 1.90
C GLY A 155 -6.61 3.81 3.01
N PRO A 156 -5.90 3.77 4.16
CA PRO A 156 -6.11 2.77 5.20
C PRO A 156 -7.51 2.76 5.81
N VAL A 157 -8.18 3.92 5.93
CA VAL A 157 -9.56 3.94 6.44
C VAL A 157 -10.51 3.30 5.43
N PHE A 158 -10.36 3.57 4.14
CA PHE A 158 -11.17 2.97 3.09
C PHE A 158 -10.96 1.45 3.02
N LEU A 159 -9.71 0.98 3.06
CA LEU A 159 -9.36 -0.44 3.12
C LEU A 159 -10.02 -1.11 4.33
N THR A 160 -9.83 -0.55 5.52
CA THR A 160 -10.38 -1.10 6.77
C THR A 160 -11.90 -1.19 6.73
N LYS A 161 -12.58 -0.12 6.29
CA LYS A 161 -14.04 -0.12 6.12
C LYS A 161 -14.49 -1.17 5.12
N THR A 162 -13.82 -1.31 3.99
CA THR A 162 -14.18 -2.30 2.97
C THR A 162 -14.07 -3.71 3.53
N ILE A 163 -13.00 -4.05 4.25
CA ILE A 163 -12.85 -5.37 4.91
C ILE A 163 -14.06 -5.65 5.83
N HIS A 164 -14.42 -4.69 6.67
CA HIS A 164 -15.52 -4.85 7.63
C HIS A 164 -16.89 -4.94 6.96
N GLU A 165 -17.20 -4.04 6.03
CA GLU A 165 -18.52 -3.92 5.40
C GLU A 165 -18.79 -5.05 4.40
N THR A 166 -17.75 -5.63 3.80
CA THR A 166 -17.88 -6.80 2.93
C THR A 166 -17.76 -8.12 3.68
N HIS A 167 -17.52 -8.08 4.99
CA HIS A 167 -17.26 -9.25 5.83
C HIS A 167 -16.17 -10.16 5.26
N TYR A 168 -15.12 -9.57 4.65
CA TYR A 168 -14.04 -10.33 4.05
C TYR A 168 -13.13 -10.92 5.13
N ASN A 169 -13.22 -12.24 5.34
CA ASN A 169 -12.53 -12.95 6.41
C ASN A 169 -11.25 -13.69 5.94
N ASN A 170 -10.99 -13.74 4.61
CA ASN A 170 -9.81 -14.44 4.06
C ASN A 170 -8.59 -13.54 3.95
N ILE A 171 -8.40 -12.66 4.93
CA ILE A 171 -7.22 -11.80 5.05
C ILE A 171 -6.54 -12.03 6.40
N SER A 172 -5.22 -12.22 6.39
CA SER A 172 -4.40 -12.23 7.60
C SER A 172 -3.91 -10.83 7.90
N ILE A 173 -4.29 -10.25 9.03
CA ILE A 173 -3.78 -8.96 9.48
C ILE A 173 -2.70 -9.19 10.53
N TYR A 174 -1.45 -8.96 10.13
CA TYR A 174 -0.30 -9.14 11.02
C TYR A 174 -0.13 -7.95 11.99
N PRO A 175 0.58 -8.14 13.11
CA PRO A 175 0.97 -7.03 13.98
C PRO A 175 1.75 -5.96 13.21
N SER A 176 1.55 -4.69 13.58
CA SER A 176 2.18 -3.54 12.91
C SER A 176 3.70 -3.67 12.80
N HIS A 177 4.35 -4.20 13.84
CA HIS A 177 5.81 -4.32 13.88
C HIS A 177 6.40 -5.27 12.82
N TYR A 178 5.58 -6.01 12.06
CA TYR A 178 6.08 -6.81 10.93
C TYR A 178 6.66 -5.90 9.84
N PHE A 179 5.96 -4.81 9.52
CA PHE A 179 6.31 -3.89 8.43
C PHE A 179 6.45 -2.44 8.88
N ILE A 180 5.82 -2.05 9.98
CA ILE A 180 5.83 -0.69 10.54
C ILE A 180 6.33 -0.75 12.01
N PRO A 181 7.60 -1.11 12.25
CA PRO A 181 8.13 -1.22 13.62
C PRO A 181 8.22 0.13 14.33
N LYS A 182 8.26 1.22 13.57
CA LYS A 182 8.31 2.58 14.10
C LYS A 182 7.27 3.47 13.45
N HIS A 183 6.40 4.03 14.26
CA HIS A 183 5.40 5.00 13.82
C HIS A 183 6.03 6.41 13.74
N TYR A 184 5.51 7.28 12.87
CA TYR A 184 6.03 8.65 12.71
C TYR A 184 5.97 9.50 13.98
N THR A 185 5.12 9.16 14.94
CA THR A 185 5.06 9.81 16.28
C THR A 185 6.20 9.42 17.21
N GLY A 186 7.08 8.52 16.79
CA GLY A 186 8.22 8.05 17.58
C GLY A 186 7.96 6.79 18.40
N LEU A 187 6.72 6.28 18.45
CA LEU A 187 6.44 4.99 19.08
C LEU A 187 7.13 3.87 18.27
N GLU A 188 7.94 3.07 18.95
CA GLU A 188 8.78 2.05 18.33
C GLU A 188 8.62 0.70 19.04
N TYR A 189 8.58 -0.35 18.25
CA TYR A 189 8.56 -1.73 18.74
C TYR A 189 9.94 -2.13 19.28
N THR A 190 9.97 -2.65 20.51
CA THR A 190 11.20 -3.07 21.20
C THR A 190 11.27 -4.57 21.50
N GLY A 191 10.34 -5.36 20.95
CA GLY A 191 10.30 -6.80 21.16
C GLY A 191 11.33 -7.59 20.35
N ALA A 192 11.33 -8.91 20.52
CA ALA A 192 12.32 -9.81 19.92
C ALA A 192 12.09 -10.15 18.44
N PHE A 193 10.89 -9.88 17.90
CA PHE A 193 10.61 -10.15 16.49
C PHE A 193 11.47 -9.22 15.60
N LYS A 194 12.05 -9.79 14.55
CA LYS A 194 12.84 -9.03 13.59
C LYS A 194 11.92 -8.53 12.46
N PRO A 195 11.63 -7.22 12.37
CA PRO A 195 10.78 -6.67 11.32
C PRO A 195 11.29 -6.98 9.91
N TYR A 196 10.38 -7.05 8.93
CA TYR A 196 10.75 -7.20 7.53
C TYR A 196 11.32 -5.92 6.93
N CYS A 197 10.84 -4.77 7.39
CA CYS A 197 11.29 -3.47 6.91
C CYS A 197 11.14 -2.38 7.96
N THR A 198 11.60 -1.19 7.62
CA THR A 198 11.32 0.06 8.34
C THR A 198 10.73 1.08 7.38
N GLN A 199 9.74 1.86 7.84
CA GLN A 199 9.03 2.89 7.09
C GLN A 199 9.65 4.26 7.33
N LEU A 200 9.89 5.05 6.28
CA LEU A 200 10.43 6.41 6.41
C LEU A 200 9.36 7.47 6.62
N TRP A 201 8.08 7.18 6.28
CA TRP A 201 6.97 8.12 6.39
C TRP A 201 7.18 9.42 5.58
N GLY A 202 7.83 9.32 4.42
CA GLY A 202 8.25 10.46 3.62
C GLY A 202 7.12 11.36 3.11
N SER A 203 5.91 10.83 2.96
CA SER A 203 4.71 11.60 2.59
C SER A 203 3.95 12.19 3.79
N THR A 204 4.40 11.93 5.03
CA THR A 204 3.74 12.40 6.25
C THR A 204 4.35 13.72 6.69
N PRO A 205 3.60 14.84 6.77
CA PRO A 205 4.15 16.18 7.08
C PRO A 205 4.93 16.25 8.39
N GLN A 206 4.60 15.42 9.37
CA GLN A 206 5.27 15.36 10.68
C GLN A 206 6.46 14.42 10.71
N SER A 207 6.76 13.72 9.63
CA SER A 207 7.91 12.82 9.56
C SER A 207 9.22 13.62 9.52
N PRO A 208 10.27 13.18 10.24
CA PRO A 208 11.61 13.75 10.08
C PRO A 208 12.22 13.49 8.69
N PHE A 209 11.65 12.58 7.91
CA PHE A 209 12.06 12.23 6.55
C PHE A 209 11.09 12.78 5.50
N ASN A 210 10.38 13.87 5.80
CA ASN A 210 9.42 14.45 4.88
C ASN A 210 10.12 14.86 3.56
N TYR A 211 9.61 14.31 2.44
CA TYR A 211 10.02 14.72 1.08
C TYR A 211 9.34 16.02 0.63
N ALA A 212 8.97 16.90 1.56
CA ALA A 212 8.21 18.11 1.26
C ALA A 212 8.97 19.17 0.42
N ASP A 213 10.29 19.03 0.25
CA ASP A 213 11.13 19.98 -0.50
C ASP A 213 11.76 19.38 -1.75
#